data_93ce07b49932e76f02b8437ffbc2e949
#
_entry.id   93ce07b49932e76f02b8437ffbc2e949
#
_cell.length_a   1.000
_cell.length_b   1.000
_cell.length_c   1.000
_cell.angle_alpha   90.00
_cell.angle_beta   90.00
_cell.angle_gamma   90.00
#
_symmetry.space_group_name_H-M   'P 1'
#
loop_
_entity.id
_entity.type
_entity.pdbx_description
1 polymer ?
#
loop_
_entity_poly.entity_id
_entity_poly.type
_entity_poly.pdbx_seq_one_letter_code
_entity_poly.pdbx_strand_id
1 'polypeptide(L)'
;ASRNFIRQLDAMSLTQVTEQPNSFTEARKSLQKGEIYGFLVIPESFEAKAMAGRRPEISFYTNNAYYIPASLLYKNFKTMSVLASGAIVQQTLLAHGEYGYEIMPQLQPVPTAVHELGNPWISYSVYLNNTFIPGMLQIMILLTTVFSIGTEIKHGTSREWLARSHNSVVLAITGKLLPQTVLFFIMGALLQSMLYGYWHFPLHNGIWPMLAAMFLLVLASQSFGVIMMSIAPSLRIGLSIAALFGIISISITGFSFPVPAMYPPFQLLSNIFPLRHYFLIYADQALNGIPLYYSRMHYLYLFLFAIASLPLLKRLKTALQNQVYVP
;
A
#
# COMPACT_ATOMS: atom_id res chain seq x y z
N ALA A 1 9.38 -2.34 39.41
CA ALA A 1 8.87 -1.47 38.34
C ALA A 1 9.46 -1.86 36.97
N SER A 2 10.78 -1.92 36.80
CA SER A 2 11.43 -2.20 35.51
C SER A 2 11.00 -3.54 34.88
N ARG A 3 10.95 -4.62 35.64
CA ARG A 3 10.51 -5.94 35.16
C ARG A 3 9.04 -5.93 34.70
N ASN A 4 8.17 -5.20 35.39
CA ASN A 4 6.78 -5.08 34.99
C ASN A 4 6.64 -4.26 33.70
N PHE A 5 7.43 -3.20 33.54
CA PHE A 5 7.48 -2.41 32.33
C PHE A 5 7.88 -3.26 31.12
N ILE A 6 8.95 -4.04 31.25
CA ILE A 6 9.43 -4.95 30.17
C ILE A 6 8.36 -5.98 29.83
N ARG A 7 7.73 -6.61 30.83
CA ARG A 7 6.67 -7.62 30.64
C ARG A 7 5.44 -7.04 29.93
N GLN A 8 5.03 -5.84 30.30
CA GLN A 8 3.90 -5.14 29.65
C GLN A 8 4.25 -4.74 28.22
N LEU A 9 5.48 -4.30 27.96
CA LEU A 9 5.95 -3.99 26.62
C LEU A 9 5.97 -5.24 25.71
N ASP A 10 6.44 -6.37 26.24
CA ASP A 10 6.47 -7.66 25.53
C ASP A 10 5.06 -8.21 25.25
N ALA A 11 4.08 -7.88 26.08
CA ALA A 11 2.68 -8.25 25.91
C ALA A 11 1.94 -7.41 24.83
N MET A 12 2.54 -6.37 24.29
CA MET A 12 1.93 -5.55 23.25
C MET A 12 1.99 -6.26 21.89
N SER A 13 0.91 -6.19 21.12
CA SER A 13 0.70 -6.96 19.88
C SER A 13 1.76 -6.80 18.77
N LEU A 14 2.52 -5.71 18.79
CA LEU A 14 3.52 -5.39 17.76
C LEU A 14 4.94 -5.26 18.33
N THR A 15 5.16 -5.78 19.53
CA THR A 15 6.47 -5.69 20.21
C THR A 15 6.81 -7.03 20.81
N GLN A 16 8.03 -7.48 20.61
CA GLN A 16 8.59 -8.67 21.22
C GLN A 16 9.96 -8.33 21.76
N VAL A 17 10.19 -8.61 23.03
CA VAL A 17 11.50 -8.47 23.66
C VAL A 17 12.32 -9.73 23.38
N THR A 18 13.25 -9.64 22.44
CA THR A 18 14.06 -10.78 21.99
C THR A 18 15.32 -10.99 22.86
N GLU A 19 15.93 -9.91 23.35
CA GLU A 19 17.20 -9.93 24.06
C GLU A 19 17.26 -8.88 25.18
N GLN A 20 18.07 -9.15 26.19
CA GLN A 20 18.38 -8.20 27.26
C GLN A 20 19.91 -8.08 27.35
N PRO A 21 20.55 -7.32 26.45
CA PRO A 21 21.98 -7.14 26.46
C PRO A 21 22.47 -6.39 27.70
N ASN A 22 23.64 -6.77 28.20
CA ASN A 22 24.23 -6.17 29.41
C ASN A 22 24.92 -4.83 29.16
N SER A 23 25.09 -4.43 27.92
CA SER A 23 25.76 -3.18 27.57
C SER A 23 25.08 -2.43 26.44
N PHE A 24 25.15 -1.09 26.51
CA PHE A 24 24.69 -0.22 25.43
C PHE A 24 25.35 -0.51 24.08
N THR A 25 26.65 -0.80 24.11
CA THR A 25 27.44 -1.09 22.90
C THR A 25 26.97 -2.35 22.20
N GLU A 26 26.59 -3.38 22.95
CA GLU A 26 26.07 -4.63 22.43
C GLU A 26 24.69 -4.42 21.79
N ALA A 27 23.77 -3.75 22.49
CA ALA A 27 22.45 -3.39 21.98
C ALA A 27 22.54 -2.56 20.68
N ARG A 28 23.44 -1.56 20.66
CA ARG A 28 23.69 -0.75 19.47
C ARG A 28 24.22 -1.58 18.29
N LYS A 29 25.09 -2.56 18.56
CA LYS A 29 25.64 -3.45 17.53
C LYS A 29 24.56 -4.35 16.92
N SER A 30 23.67 -4.95 17.73
CA SER A 30 22.53 -5.72 17.25
C SER A 30 21.56 -4.86 16.44
N LEU A 31 21.32 -3.59 16.86
CA LEU A 31 20.54 -2.63 16.09
C LEU A 31 21.17 -2.32 14.72
N GLN A 32 22.48 -2.11 14.67
CA GLN A 32 23.21 -1.82 13.43
C GLN A 32 23.22 -3.01 12.47
N LYS A 33 23.27 -4.24 12.99
CA LYS A 33 23.17 -5.46 12.18
C LYS A 33 21.75 -5.76 11.69
N GLY A 34 20.73 -5.07 12.21
CA GLY A 34 19.32 -5.33 11.89
C GLY A 34 18.73 -6.55 12.58
N GLU A 35 19.40 -7.09 13.60
CA GLU A 35 18.92 -8.20 14.43
C GLU A 35 17.73 -7.75 15.30
N ILE A 36 17.73 -6.47 15.69
CA ILE A 36 16.62 -5.77 16.38
C ILE A 36 16.29 -4.45 15.69
N TYR A 37 15.07 -3.97 15.84
CA TYR A 37 14.61 -2.70 15.25
C TYR A 37 14.63 -1.52 16.22
N GLY A 38 14.78 -1.80 17.52
CA GLY A 38 14.92 -0.80 18.56
C GLY A 38 15.37 -1.42 19.87
N PHE A 39 15.89 -0.60 20.78
CA PHE A 39 16.18 -0.98 22.15
C PHE A 39 15.91 0.16 23.11
N LEU A 40 15.71 -0.17 24.37
CA LEU A 40 15.48 0.80 25.42
C LEU A 40 16.53 0.67 26.53
N VAL A 41 16.84 1.79 27.14
CA VAL A 41 17.76 1.86 28.28
C VAL A 41 16.98 2.34 29.50
N ILE A 42 16.86 1.46 30.49
CA ILE A 42 16.25 1.76 31.79
C ILE A 42 17.39 2.03 32.78
N PRO A 43 17.51 3.21 33.38
CA PRO A 43 18.59 3.50 34.34
C PRO A 43 18.41 2.68 35.61
N GLU A 44 19.51 2.31 36.27
CA GLU A 44 19.51 1.48 37.49
C GLU A 44 18.67 2.10 38.62
N SER A 45 18.62 3.42 38.71
CA SER A 45 17.86 4.17 39.74
C SER A 45 16.41 4.48 39.32
N PHE A 46 15.88 3.84 38.27
CA PHE A 46 14.55 4.15 37.71
C PHE A 46 13.44 4.09 38.78
N GLU A 47 13.38 2.97 39.53
CA GLU A 47 12.33 2.73 40.50
C GLU A 47 12.43 3.70 41.69
N ALA A 48 13.63 3.88 42.24
CA ALA A 48 13.89 4.80 43.38
C ALA A 48 13.55 6.27 42.99
N LYS A 49 13.90 6.72 41.81
CA LYS A 49 13.58 8.05 41.31
C LYS A 49 12.08 8.21 41.05
N ALA A 50 11.42 7.18 40.47
CA ALA A 50 9.99 7.23 40.23
C ALA A 50 9.20 7.33 41.51
N MET A 51 9.52 6.54 42.53
CA MET A 51 8.89 6.59 43.87
C MET A 51 9.17 7.88 44.64
N ALA A 52 10.32 8.51 44.42
CA ALA A 52 10.67 9.80 45.00
C ALA A 52 10.04 11.02 44.31
N GLY A 53 9.09 10.81 43.33
CA GLY A 53 8.48 11.87 42.54
C GLY A 53 9.44 12.58 41.58
N ARG A 54 10.66 12.07 41.43
CA ARG A 54 11.61 12.54 40.41
C ARG A 54 11.27 11.88 39.08
N ARG A 55 11.37 12.63 37.98
CA ARG A 55 11.05 12.12 36.61
C ARG A 55 12.22 11.32 36.05
N PRO A 56 12.25 9.99 36.21
CA PRO A 56 13.30 9.18 35.59
C PRO A 56 13.09 9.13 34.05
N GLU A 57 14.18 9.27 33.33
CA GLU A 57 14.16 9.21 31.86
C GLU A 57 14.44 7.78 31.40
N ILE A 58 13.58 7.24 30.52
CA ILE A 58 13.85 6.03 29.75
C ILE A 58 14.23 6.45 28.34
N SER A 59 15.43 6.07 27.91
CA SER A 59 15.89 6.39 26.57
C SER A 59 15.54 5.26 25.61
N PHE A 60 14.92 5.62 24.48
CA PHE A 60 14.53 4.71 23.43
C PHE A 60 15.29 5.00 22.14
N TYR A 61 15.89 3.97 21.55
CA TYR A 61 16.69 4.03 20.33
C TYR A 61 16.05 3.18 19.26
N THR A 62 15.82 3.76 18.07
CA THR A 62 15.26 3.06 16.90
C THR A 62 16.15 3.21 15.68
N ASN A 63 16.11 2.21 14.80
CA ASN A 63 16.76 2.29 13.50
C ASN A 63 15.77 2.72 12.42
N ASN A 64 15.75 4.02 12.11
CA ASN A 64 14.85 4.59 11.12
C ASN A 64 15.21 4.22 9.66
N ALA A 65 16.30 3.50 9.42
CA ALA A 65 16.54 2.86 8.13
C ALA A 65 15.44 1.81 7.83
N TYR A 66 14.86 1.21 8.87
CA TYR A 66 13.68 0.35 8.80
C TYR A 66 12.46 1.11 9.32
N TYR A 67 12.02 2.12 8.54
CA TYR A 67 11.01 3.10 8.99
C TYR A 67 9.74 2.49 9.56
N ILE A 68 9.20 1.43 8.95
CA ILE A 68 7.93 0.82 9.37
C ILE A 68 8.03 0.15 10.73
N PRO A 69 8.95 -0.84 10.96
CA PRO A 69 9.12 -1.42 12.29
C PRO A 69 9.49 -0.37 13.34
N ALA A 70 10.34 0.60 12.99
CA ALA A 70 10.75 1.67 13.90
C ALA A 70 9.57 2.55 14.35
N SER A 71 8.68 2.92 13.42
CA SER A 71 7.49 3.73 13.72
C SER A 71 6.47 2.99 14.59
N LEU A 72 6.27 1.70 14.36
CA LEU A 72 5.38 0.85 15.16
C LEU A 72 5.91 0.67 16.58
N LEU A 73 7.20 0.39 16.72
CA LEU A 73 7.86 0.32 18.01
C LEU A 73 7.79 1.64 18.78
N TYR A 74 8.04 2.77 18.10
CA TYR A 74 7.93 4.09 18.71
C TYR A 74 6.51 4.37 19.22
N LYS A 75 5.47 4.02 18.44
CA LYS A 75 4.07 4.17 18.87
C LYS A 75 3.80 3.37 20.15
N ASN A 76 4.17 2.09 20.17
CA ASN A 76 3.99 1.21 21.33
C ASN A 76 4.77 1.70 22.53
N PHE A 77 6.01 2.12 22.32
CA PHE A 77 6.85 2.64 23.39
C PHE A 77 6.29 3.93 23.98
N LYS A 78 5.82 4.87 23.16
CA LYS A 78 5.17 6.10 23.61
C LYS A 78 3.91 5.79 24.43
N THR A 79 3.09 4.85 23.98
CA THR A 79 1.89 4.41 24.72
C THR A 79 2.27 3.83 26.09
N MET A 80 3.26 2.95 26.12
CA MET A 80 3.75 2.37 27.39
C MET A 80 4.33 3.42 28.33
N SER A 81 5.05 4.41 27.83
CA SER A 81 5.59 5.50 28.63
C SER A 81 4.47 6.31 29.32
N VAL A 82 3.40 6.60 28.59
CA VAL A 82 2.22 7.31 29.14
C VAL A 82 1.51 6.45 30.20
N LEU A 83 1.28 5.17 29.92
CA LEU A 83 0.63 4.23 30.85
C LEU A 83 1.47 4.05 32.13
N ALA A 84 2.79 3.88 31.98
CA ALA A 84 3.69 3.76 33.13
C ALA A 84 3.73 5.04 33.99
N SER A 85 3.74 6.20 33.34
CA SER A 85 3.66 7.49 34.03
C SER A 85 2.35 7.64 34.81
N GLY A 86 1.22 7.28 34.18
CA GLY A 86 -0.09 7.29 34.81
C GLY A 86 -0.17 6.33 36.03
N ALA A 87 0.37 5.13 35.89
CA ALA A 87 0.41 4.13 36.96
C ALA A 87 1.25 4.61 38.18
N ILE A 88 2.37 5.30 37.97
CA ILE A 88 3.20 5.86 39.00
C ILE A 88 2.45 6.99 39.73
N VAL A 89 1.83 7.91 39.01
CA VAL A 89 1.04 9.01 39.57
C VAL A 89 -0.14 8.46 40.36
N GLN A 90 -0.86 7.47 39.80
CA GLN A 90 -1.95 6.80 40.51
C GLN A 90 -1.50 6.18 41.81
N GLN A 91 -0.38 5.46 41.82
CA GLN A 91 0.16 4.87 43.05
C GLN A 91 0.56 5.93 44.10
N THR A 92 1.11 7.06 43.65
CA THR A 92 1.48 8.17 44.50
C THR A 92 0.24 8.82 45.14
N LEU A 93 -0.82 9.07 44.36
CA LEU A 93 -2.08 9.65 44.84
C LEU A 93 -2.79 8.72 45.84
N LEU A 94 -2.83 7.42 45.56
CA LEU A 94 -3.36 6.42 46.51
C LEU A 94 -2.57 6.39 47.79
N ALA A 95 -1.24 6.55 47.76
CA ALA A 95 -0.39 6.61 48.96
C ALA A 95 -0.64 7.88 49.80
N HIS A 96 -1.14 8.97 49.19
CA HIS A 96 -1.58 10.18 49.89
C HIS A 96 -3.03 10.12 50.38
N GLY A 97 -3.71 8.97 50.21
CA GLY A 97 -5.07 8.77 50.72
C GLY A 97 -6.20 9.27 49.85
N GLU A 98 -5.90 9.57 48.56
CA GLU A 98 -6.95 9.90 47.60
C GLU A 98 -7.73 8.67 47.17
N TYR A 99 -9.04 8.83 46.89
CA TYR A 99 -9.90 7.74 46.46
C TYR A 99 -9.86 7.54 44.93
N GLY A 100 -10.05 6.29 44.48
CA GLY A 100 -9.89 5.94 43.10
C GLY A 100 -10.75 6.74 42.10
N TYR A 101 -11.96 7.17 42.50
CA TYR A 101 -12.84 8.00 41.65
C TYR A 101 -12.35 9.47 41.49
N GLU A 102 -11.51 9.97 42.39
CA GLU A 102 -10.92 11.32 42.34
C GLU A 102 -9.61 11.32 41.55
N ILE A 103 -8.94 10.16 41.44
CA ILE A 103 -7.64 10.03 40.83
C ILE A 103 -7.73 10.13 39.31
N MET A 104 -8.74 9.49 38.66
CA MET A 104 -8.86 9.44 37.21
C MET A 104 -8.99 10.83 36.54
N PRO A 105 -9.78 11.78 37.07
CA PRO A 105 -9.80 13.16 36.55
C PRO A 105 -8.46 13.89 36.65
N GLN A 106 -7.65 13.58 37.68
CA GLN A 106 -6.33 14.17 37.82
C GLN A 106 -5.29 13.57 36.89
N LEU A 107 -5.39 12.25 36.61
CA LEU A 107 -4.52 11.57 35.66
C LEU A 107 -4.81 11.96 34.21
N GLN A 108 -6.09 12.11 33.88
CA GLN A 108 -6.54 12.43 32.54
C GLN A 108 -7.69 13.46 32.59
N PRO A 109 -7.36 14.76 32.79
CA PRO A 109 -8.37 15.80 32.90
C PRO A 109 -9.20 15.98 31.62
N VAL A 110 -8.65 15.61 30.45
CA VAL A 110 -9.38 15.59 29.19
C VAL A 110 -9.33 14.17 28.62
N PRO A 111 -10.36 13.34 28.82
CA PRO A 111 -10.42 12.01 28.23
C PRO A 111 -10.51 12.12 26.70
N THR A 112 -9.66 11.40 26.00
CA THR A 112 -9.68 11.34 24.54
C THR A 112 -10.37 10.05 24.10
N ALA A 113 -11.56 10.18 23.49
CA ALA A 113 -12.20 9.07 22.82
C ALA A 113 -11.69 8.99 21.38
N VAL A 114 -10.93 7.94 21.07
CA VAL A 114 -10.40 7.71 19.72
C VAL A 114 -11.23 6.61 19.05
N HIS A 115 -11.86 6.95 17.94
CA HIS A 115 -12.60 6.01 17.11
C HIS A 115 -11.88 5.86 15.76
N GLU A 116 -11.23 4.73 15.57
CA GLU A 116 -10.53 4.44 14.33
C GLU A 116 -11.51 3.90 13.29
N LEU A 117 -11.64 4.60 12.14
CA LEU A 117 -12.54 4.25 11.05
C LEU A 117 -11.78 3.58 9.90
N GLY A 118 -12.45 2.72 9.14
CA GLY A 118 -11.94 2.07 7.94
C GLY A 118 -10.98 0.90 8.19
N ASN A 119 -9.97 1.08 9.01
CA ASN A 119 -9.03 0.02 9.43
C ASN A 119 -8.80 0.10 10.95
N PRO A 120 -9.79 -0.28 11.76
CA PRO A 120 -9.73 -0.12 13.22
C PRO A 120 -8.63 -0.96 13.89
N TRP A 121 -8.17 -2.01 13.22
CA TRP A 121 -7.04 -2.83 13.72
C TRP A 121 -5.68 -2.22 13.40
N ILE A 122 -5.62 -1.09 12.69
CA ILE A 122 -4.38 -0.48 12.16
C ILE A 122 -3.52 -1.54 11.46
N SER A 123 -4.18 -2.47 10.77
CA SER A 123 -3.50 -3.56 10.09
C SER A 123 -2.77 -3.04 8.86
N TYR A 124 -1.45 -3.13 8.90
CA TYR A 124 -0.60 -2.78 7.77
C TYR A 124 -0.82 -3.71 6.58
N SER A 125 -1.15 -4.98 6.85
CA SER A 125 -1.47 -5.98 5.84
C SER A 125 -2.71 -5.57 5.03
N VAL A 126 -3.79 -5.16 5.70
CA VAL A 126 -5.01 -4.66 5.05
C VAL A 126 -4.71 -3.44 4.19
N TYR A 127 -3.92 -2.51 4.72
CA TYR A 127 -3.58 -1.28 4.03
C TYR A 127 -2.74 -1.51 2.76
N LEU A 128 -1.68 -2.32 2.86
CA LEU A 128 -0.71 -2.50 1.79
C LEU A 128 -1.20 -3.47 0.71
N ASN A 129 -1.68 -4.65 1.08
CA ASN A 129 -1.92 -5.74 0.13
C ASN A 129 -3.03 -5.41 -0.86
N ASN A 130 -4.07 -4.70 -0.44
CA ASN A 130 -5.18 -4.31 -1.32
C ASN A 130 -4.80 -3.30 -2.41
N THR A 131 -3.60 -2.72 -2.36
CA THR A 131 -3.08 -1.82 -3.39
C THR A 131 -1.88 -2.42 -4.09
N PHE A 132 -0.98 -3.03 -3.32
CA PHE A 132 0.25 -3.59 -3.86
C PHE A 132 -0.02 -4.79 -4.78
N ILE A 133 -0.91 -5.71 -4.37
CA ILE A 133 -1.26 -6.89 -5.19
C ILE A 133 -1.92 -6.48 -6.53
N PRO A 134 -2.96 -5.62 -6.57
CA PRO A 134 -3.48 -5.11 -7.84
C PRO A 134 -2.46 -4.32 -8.65
N GLY A 135 -1.54 -3.60 -7.99
CA GLY A 135 -0.45 -2.90 -8.65
C GLY A 135 0.52 -3.84 -9.36
N MET A 136 0.91 -4.95 -8.73
CA MET A 136 1.73 -5.99 -9.35
C MET A 136 1.00 -6.64 -10.51
N LEU A 137 -0.31 -6.92 -10.36
CA LEU A 137 -1.15 -7.44 -11.44
C LEU A 137 -1.19 -6.46 -12.62
N GLN A 138 -1.33 -5.14 -12.36
CA GLN A 138 -1.26 -4.10 -13.38
C GLN A 138 0.05 -4.14 -14.17
N ILE A 139 1.19 -4.29 -13.49
CA ILE A 139 2.50 -4.41 -14.16
C ILE A 139 2.51 -5.64 -15.07
N MET A 140 2.03 -6.78 -14.60
CA MET A 140 1.96 -8.01 -15.41
C MET A 140 1.09 -7.81 -16.65
N ILE A 141 -0.07 -7.14 -16.51
CA ILE A 141 -0.97 -6.84 -17.63
C ILE A 141 -0.28 -5.93 -18.65
N LEU A 142 0.37 -4.87 -18.21
CA LEU A 142 1.11 -3.93 -19.06
C LEU A 142 2.20 -4.66 -19.86
N LEU A 143 3.06 -5.41 -19.17
CA LEU A 143 4.17 -6.14 -19.78
C LEU A 143 3.66 -7.20 -20.78
N THR A 144 2.64 -7.97 -20.41
CA THR A 144 2.07 -9.01 -21.27
C THR A 144 1.39 -8.42 -22.49
N THR A 145 0.69 -7.30 -22.35
CA THR A 145 0.05 -6.59 -23.47
C THR A 145 1.10 -6.07 -24.45
N VAL A 146 2.13 -5.39 -23.94
CA VAL A 146 3.25 -4.88 -24.74
C VAL A 146 4.01 -6.01 -25.40
N PHE A 147 4.29 -7.09 -24.66
CA PHE A 147 4.97 -8.27 -25.19
C PHE A 147 4.16 -8.93 -26.32
N SER A 148 2.87 -9.09 -26.11
CA SER A 148 1.96 -9.71 -27.08
C SER A 148 1.93 -8.95 -28.42
N ILE A 149 1.90 -7.62 -28.39
CA ILE A 149 1.89 -6.80 -29.61
C ILE A 149 3.32 -6.68 -30.16
N GLY A 150 4.31 -6.48 -29.31
CA GLY A 150 5.70 -6.25 -29.71
C GLY A 150 6.36 -7.46 -30.35
N THR A 151 5.97 -8.68 -29.99
CA THR A 151 6.46 -9.91 -30.62
C THR A 151 6.04 -10.02 -32.08
N GLU A 152 4.84 -9.56 -32.44
CA GLU A 152 4.40 -9.53 -33.85
C GLU A 152 5.30 -8.61 -34.70
N ILE A 153 5.69 -7.48 -34.13
CA ILE A 153 6.61 -6.55 -34.82
C ILE A 153 8.01 -7.16 -34.89
N LYS A 154 8.48 -7.76 -33.80
CA LYS A 154 9.82 -8.36 -33.72
C LYS A 154 10.02 -9.50 -34.73
N HIS A 155 9.02 -10.34 -34.89
CA HIS A 155 9.10 -11.49 -35.82
C HIS A 155 8.63 -11.19 -37.25
N GLY A 156 8.20 -9.93 -37.52
CA GLY A 156 7.71 -9.52 -38.83
C GLY A 156 6.32 -10.08 -39.19
N THR A 157 5.61 -10.67 -38.22
CA THR A 157 4.30 -11.30 -38.41
C THR A 157 3.14 -10.32 -38.30
N SER A 158 3.41 -9.06 -38.01
CA SER A 158 2.41 -8.01 -37.76
C SER A 158 1.48 -7.78 -38.96
N ARG A 159 1.99 -7.88 -40.19
CA ARG A 159 1.19 -7.76 -41.45
C ARG A 159 0.23 -8.94 -41.62
N GLU A 160 0.67 -10.16 -41.36
CA GLU A 160 -0.17 -11.35 -41.42
C GLU A 160 -1.27 -11.30 -40.35
N TRP A 161 -0.90 -10.95 -39.14
CA TRP A 161 -1.83 -10.77 -38.04
C TRP A 161 -2.93 -9.77 -38.39
N LEU A 162 -2.54 -8.61 -38.96
CA LEU A 162 -3.49 -7.60 -39.40
C LEU A 162 -4.36 -8.10 -40.59
N ALA A 163 -3.79 -8.82 -41.54
CA ALA A 163 -4.51 -9.40 -42.68
C ALA A 163 -5.57 -10.40 -42.24
N ARG A 164 -5.26 -11.29 -41.27
CA ARG A 164 -6.21 -12.24 -40.68
C ARG A 164 -7.40 -11.56 -39.99
N SER A 165 -7.25 -10.31 -39.61
CA SER A 165 -8.28 -9.47 -38.95
C SER A 165 -8.97 -8.52 -39.97
N HIS A 166 -9.04 -8.87 -41.22
CA HIS A 166 -9.61 -8.02 -42.29
C HIS A 166 -9.01 -6.62 -42.37
N ASN A 167 -7.72 -6.47 -42.07
CA ASN A 167 -7.02 -5.19 -41.96
C ASN A 167 -7.63 -4.20 -40.92
N SER A 168 -8.43 -4.73 -39.99
CA SER A 168 -8.98 -3.97 -38.88
C SER A 168 -8.07 -4.11 -37.61
N VAL A 169 -7.41 -3.03 -37.24
CA VAL A 169 -6.57 -3.04 -36.04
C VAL A 169 -7.39 -3.25 -34.74
N VAL A 170 -8.67 -2.83 -34.77
CA VAL A 170 -9.57 -3.04 -33.60
C VAL A 170 -9.83 -4.53 -33.42
N LEU A 171 -10.20 -5.26 -34.52
CA LEU A 171 -10.42 -6.69 -34.44
C LEU A 171 -9.13 -7.46 -34.11
N ALA A 172 -8.00 -7.03 -34.66
CA ALA A 172 -6.70 -7.63 -34.34
C ALA A 172 -6.37 -7.54 -32.85
N ILE A 173 -6.48 -6.34 -32.27
CA ILE A 173 -6.17 -6.11 -30.86
C ILE A 173 -7.19 -6.79 -29.94
N THR A 174 -8.50 -6.60 -30.18
CA THR A 174 -9.54 -7.24 -29.37
C THR A 174 -9.41 -8.75 -29.38
N GLY A 175 -9.23 -9.37 -30.54
CA GLY A 175 -9.03 -10.83 -30.65
C GLY A 175 -7.80 -11.34 -29.88
N LYS A 176 -6.73 -10.55 -29.83
CA LYS A 176 -5.49 -10.92 -29.17
C LYS A 176 -5.53 -10.65 -27.66
N LEU A 177 -6.16 -9.56 -27.24
CA LEU A 177 -6.21 -9.15 -25.83
C LEU A 177 -7.39 -9.78 -25.08
N LEU A 178 -8.48 -10.16 -25.72
CA LEU A 178 -9.65 -10.74 -25.06
C LEU A 178 -9.32 -11.98 -24.20
N PRO A 179 -8.55 -12.98 -24.68
CA PRO A 179 -8.14 -14.11 -23.82
C PRO A 179 -7.33 -13.65 -22.61
N GLN A 180 -6.46 -12.66 -22.77
CA GLN A 180 -5.67 -12.08 -21.68
C GLN A 180 -6.57 -11.33 -20.69
N THR A 181 -7.59 -10.60 -21.17
CA THR A 181 -8.58 -9.91 -20.32
C THR A 181 -9.28 -10.90 -19.41
N VAL A 182 -9.77 -12.01 -19.98
CA VAL A 182 -10.45 -13.06 -19.23
C VAL A 182 -9.51 -13.67 -18.18
N LEU A 183 -8.28 -14.03 -18.59
CA LEU A 183 -7.28 -14.61 -17.69
C LEU A 183 -6.95 -13.68 -16.53
N PHE A 184 -6.60 -12.42 -16.79
CA PHE A 184 -6.23 -11.48 -15.77
C PHE A 184 -7.41 -11.05 -14.88
N PHE A 185 -8.62 -11.02 -15.42
CA PHE A 185 -9.80 -10.79 -14.61
C PHE A 185 -10.07 -11.96 -13.66
N ILE A 186 -9.94 -13.21 -14.12
CA ILE A 186 -10.05 -14.38 -13.25
C ILE A 186 -8.95 -14.35 -12.17
N MET A 187 -7.70 -14.06 -12.53
CA MET A 187 -6.61 -13.89 -11.55
C MET A 187 -6.93 -12.80 -10.52
N GLY A 188 -7.40 -11.64 -10.97
CA GLY A 188 -7.80 -10.54 -10.08
C GLY A 188 -8.96 -10.91 -9.17
N ALA A 189 -9.96 -11.64 -9.68
CA ALA A 189 -11.08 -12.12 -8.90
C ALA A 189 -10.65 -13.18 -7.85
N LEU A 190 -9.74 -14.08 -8.20
CA LEU A 190 -9.15 -15.05 -7.26
C LEU A 190 -8.37 -14.34 -6.16
N LEU A 191 -7.53 -13.35 -6.51
CA LEU A 191 -6.79 -12.57 -5.53
C LEU A 191 -7.73 -11.82 -4.58
N GLN A 192 -8.80 -11.21 -5.09
CA GLN A 192 -9.82 -10.58 -4.23
C GLN A 192 -10.56 -11.59 -3.35
N SER A 193 -10.88 -12.77 -3.89
CA SER A 193 -11.51 -13.85 -3.11
C SER A 193 -10.59 -14.32 -1.97
N MET A 194 -9.28 -14.38 -2.18
CA MET A 194 -8.32 -14.68 -1.13
C MET A 194 -8.28 -13.58 -0.06
N LEU A 195 -8.19 -12.30 -0.48
CA LEU A 195 -8.11 -11.18 0.45
C LEU A 195 -9.38 -11.06 1.30
N TYR A 196 -10.54 -11.07 0.68
CA TYR A 196 -11.81 -10.84 1.35
C TYR A 196 -12.44 -12.12 1.92
N GLY A 197 -12.30 -13.26 1.24
CA GLY A 197 -12.90 -14.53 1.65
C GLY A 197 -12.05 -15.32 2.63
N TYR A 198 -10.74 -15.48 2.38
CA TYR A 198 -9.86 -16.28 3.23
C TYR A 198 -9.23 -15.48 4.37
N TRP A 199 -8.66 -14.28 4.07
CA TRP A 199 -8.05 -13.43 5.09
C TRP A 199 -9.01 -12.47 5.78
N HIS A 200 -10.30 -12.48 5.40
CA HIS A 200 -11.37 -11.68 6.01
C HIS A 200 -11.05 -10.19 6.10
N PHE A 201 -10.43 -9.64 5.05
CA PHE A 201 -10.20 -8.20 4.98
C PHE A 201 -11.53 -7.44 4.94
N PRO A 202 -11.59 -6.20 5.47
CA PRO A 202 -12.83 -5.44 5.50
C PRO A 202 -13.41 -5.25 4.09
N LEU A 203 -14.71 -5.49 3.95
CA LEU A 203 -15.44 -5.36 2.70
C LEU A 203 -16.88 -4.91 3.00
N HIS A 204 -17.07 -3.60 3.25
CA HIS A 204 -18.34 -3.09 3.73
C HIS A 204 -19.46 -3.12 2.68
N ASN A 205 -19.17 -2.76 1.42
CA ASN A 205 -20.18 -2.69 0.35
C ASN A 205 -20.26 -3.96 -0.52
N GLY A 206 -19.69 -5.07 -0.04
CA GLY A 206 -19.69 -6.34 -0.77
C GLY A 206 -18.69 -6.40 -1.92
N ILE A 207 -18.61 -7.56 -2.56
CA ILE A 207 -17.57 -7.89 -3.54
C ILE A 207 -17.79 -7.23 -4.92
N TRP A 208 -19.04 -6.96 -5.32
CA TRP A 208 -19.36 -6.52 -6.67
C TRP A 208 -18.72 -5.20 -7.08
N PRO A 209 -18.70 -4.15 -6.24
CA PRO A 209 -17.97 -2.93 -6.55
C PRO A 209 -16.49 -3.18 -6.81
N MET A 210 -15.86 -4.04 -6.01
CA MET A 210 -14.44 -4.35 -6.14
C MET A 210 -14.13 -5.19 -7.40
N LEU A 211 -15.00 -6.14 -7.76
CA LEU A 211 -14.87 -6.89 -9.02
C LEU A 211 -15.03 -5.98 -10.23
N ALA A 212 -15.98 -5.05 -10.21
CA ALA A 212 -16.15 -4.06 -11.27
C ALA A 212 -14.91 -3.16 -11.40
N ALA A 213 -14.36 -2.68 -10.28
CA ALA A 213 -13.11 -1.90 -10.27
C ALA A 213 -11.93 -2.70 -10.82
N MET A 214 -11.81 -3.99 -10.46
CA MET A 214 -10.77 -4.87 -10.96
C MET A 214 -10.89 -5.09 -12.47
N PHE A 215 -12.09 -5.34 -12.98
CA PHE A 215 -12.34 -5.48 -14.40
C PHE A 215 -11.92 -4.23 -15.18
N LEU A 216 -12.31 -3.06 -14.70
CA LEU A 216 -11.92 -1.79 -15.32
C LEU A 216 -10.41 -1.53 -15.21
N LEU A 217 -9.75 -1.92 -14.11
CA LEU A 217 -8.30 -1.83 -13.97
C LEU A 217 -7.59 -2.70 -15.02
N VAL A 218 -8.09 -3.92 -15.27
CA VAL A 218 -7.53 -4.80 -16.32
C VAL A 218 -7.63 -4.14 -17.69
N LEU A 219 -8.82 -3.64 -18.07
CA LEU A 219 -9.02 -2.98 -19.36
C LEU A 219 -8.19 -1.69 -19.49
N ALA A 220 -8.14 -0.87 -18.44
CA ALA A 220 -7.34 0.35 -18.42
C ALA A 220 -5.84 0.03 -18.59
N SER A 221 -5.33 -0.98 -17.89
CA SER A 221 -3.93 -1.41 -18.00
C SER A 221 -3.59 -1.92 -19.39
N GLN A 222 -4.46 -2.70 -20.01
CA GLN A 222 -4.29 -3.15 -21.41
C GLN A 222 -4.30 -1.97 -22.38
N SER A 223 -5.21 -1.01 -22.19
CA SER A 223 -5.27 0.21 -23.00
C SER A 223 -3.96 1.00 -22.94
N PHE A 224 -3.37 1.16 -21.74
CA PHE A 224 -2.05 1.79 -21.59
C PHE A 224 -0.94 1.00 -22.29
N GLY A 225 -0.95 -0.34 -22.24
CA GLY A 225 -0.02 -1.17 -23.00
C GLY A 225 -0.13 -0.94 -24.52
N VAL A 226 -1.35 -0.81 -25.04
CA VAL A 226 -1.62 -0.47 -26.44
C VAL A 226 -1.12 0.95 -26.76
N ILE A 227 -1.32 1.93 -25.87
CA ILE A 227 -0.81 3.30 -26.03
C ILE A 227 0.72 3.29 -26.14
N MET A 228 1.40 2.56 -25.25
CA MET A 228 2.86 2.45 -25.25
C MET A 228 3.39 1.89 -26.58
N MET A 229 2.77 0.84 -27.08
CA MET A 229 3.13 0.27 -28.37
C MET A 229 2.78 1.17 -29.55
N SER A 230 1.77 2.02 -29.42
CA SER A 230 1.41 3.00 -30.44
C SER A 230 2.43 4.17 -30.51
N ILE A 231 3.06 4.50 -29.38
CA ILE A 231 4.05 5.57 -29.29
C ILE A 231 5.44 5.06 -29.66
N ALA A 232 5.83 3.92 -29.10
CA ALA A 232 7.14 3.28 -29.26
C ALA A 232 6.97 1.84 -29.74
N PRO A 233 6.79 1.60 -31.04
CA PRO A 233 6.50 0.29 -31.63
C PRO A 233 7.76 -0.59 -31.71
N SER A 234 8.44 -0.76 -30.60
CA SER A 234 9.60 -1.65 -30.41
C SER A 234 9.40 -2.46 -29.12
N LEU A 235 9.58 -3.78 -29.22
CA LEU A 235 9.39 -4.67 -28.08
C LEU A 235 10.24 -4.26 -26.88
N ARG A 236 11.53 -3.96 -27.09
CA ARG A 236 12.46 -3.60 -26.01
C ARG A 236 12.08 -2.28 -25.35
N ILE A 237 11.83 -1.24 -26.15
CA ILE A 237 11.47 0.08 -25.63
C ILE A 237 10.09 0.03 -24.96
N GLY A 238 9.12 -0.64 -25.58
CA GLY A 238 7.78 -0.81 -25.04
C GLY A 238 7.78 -1.50 -23.67
N LEU A 239 8.55 -2.58 -23.50
CA LEU A 239 8.69 -3.27 -22.21
C LEU A 239 9.35 -2.38 -21.14
N SER A 240 10.37 -1.62 -21.51
CA SER A 240 11.04 -0.69 -20.58
C SER A 240 10.10 0.42 -20.11
N ILE A 241 9.31 1.00 -21.02
CA ILE A 241 8.31 2.02 -20.69
C ILE A 241 7.21 1.42 -19.81
N ALA A 242 6.72 0.21 -20.14
CA ALA A 242 5.67 -0.46 -19.37
C ALA A 242 6.13 -0.80 -17.94
N ALA A 243 7.34 -1.30 -17.77
CA ALA A 243 7.93 -1.57 -16.47
C ALA A 243 8.07 -0.28 -15.63
N LEU A 244 8.65 0.78 -16.23
CA LEU A 244 8.82 2.07 -15.57
C LEU A 244 7.47 2.68 -15.17
N PHE A 245 6.49 2.70 -16.08
CA PHE A 245 5.14 3.19 -15.81
C PHE A 245 4.47 2.43 -14.67
N GLY A 246 4.59 1.11 -14.65
CA GLY A 246 4.01 0.27 -13.62
C GLY A 246 4.62 0.52 -12.24
N ILE A 247 5.95 0.64 -12.14
CA ILE A 247 6.64 0.93 -10.88
C ILE A 247 6.29 2.33 -10.36
N ILE A 248 6.30 3.34 -11.25
CA ILE A 248 5.92 4.70 -10.88
C ILE A 248 4.45 4.74 -10.44
N SER A 249 3.56 4.01 -11.13
CA SER A 249 2.15 3.90 -10.76
C SER A 249 1.97 3.45 -9.31
N ILE A 250 2.66 2.40 -8.87
CA ILE A 250 2.60 1.93 -7.48
C ILE A 250 3.11 3.02 -6.53
N SER A 251 4.25 3.65 -6.84
CA SER A 251 4.89 4.63 -5.95
C SER A 251 4.06 5.88 -5.71
N ILE A 252 3.32 6.37 -6.74
CA ILE A 252 2.60 7.66 -6.71
C ILE A 252 1.09 7.49 -6.48
N THR A 253 0.59 6.28 -6.35
CA THR A 253 -0.84 5.97 -6.14
C THR A 253 -1.44 6.72 -4.95
N GLY A 254 -0.66 6.95 -3.90
CA GLY A 254 -1.11 7.66 -2.69
C GLY A 254 -1.33 6.76 -1.48
N PHE A 255 -1.12 5.45 -1.60
CA PHE A 255 -1.21 4.56 -0.45
C PHE A 255 0.05 4.60 0.42
N SER A 256 1.24 4.73 -0.13
CA SER A 256 2.48 4.84 0.65
C SER A 256 2.72 6.23 1.20
N PHE A 257 2.34 7.27 0.43
CA PHE A 257 2.45 8.66 0.82
C PHE A 257 1.21 9.44 0.34
N PRO A 258 0.51 10.18 1.21
CA PRO A 258 -0.72 10.89 0.86
C PRO A 258 -0.48 11.89 -0.27
N VAL A 259 -1.27 11.81 -1.34
CA VAL A 259 -1.12 12.69 -2.51
C VAL A 259 -1.21 14.18 -2.17
N PRO A 260 -2.11 14.65 -1.27
CA PRO A 260 -2.13 16.07 -0.88
C PRO A 260 -0.83 16.58 -0.26
N ALA A 261 0.00 15.69 0.29
CA ALA A 261 1.31 16.03 0.86
C ALA A 261 2.47 15.93 -0.14
N MET A 262 2.21 15.50 -1.37
CA MET A 262 3.19 15.48 -2.46
C MET A 262 3.37 16.88 -3.06
N TYR A 263 4.50 17.12 -3.73
CA TYR A 263 4.68 18.33 -4.55
C TYR A 263 3.63 18.41 -5.66
N PRO A 264 3.14 19.61 -6.02
CA PRO A 264 2.04 19.80 -6.97
C PRO A 264 2.17 19.04 -8.31
N PRO A 265 3.35 18.96 -8.95
CA PRO A 265 3.50 18.17 -10.17
C PRO A 265 3.19 16.68 -9.99
N PHE A 266 3.56 16.09 -8.84
CA PHE A 266 3.28 14.69 -8.54
C PHE A 266 1.81 14.44 -8.20
N GLN A 267 1.13 15.44 -7.61
CA GLN A 267 -0.32 15.37 -7.39
C GLN A 267 -1.07 15.27 -8.72
N LEU A 268 -0.70 16.08 -9.71
CA LEU A 268 -1.28 16.02 -11.06
C LEU A 268 -0.94 14.69 -11.74
N LEU A 269 0.34 14.30 -11.70
CA LEU A 269 0.82 13.06 -12.30
C LEU A 269 0.12 11.83 -11.74
N SER A 270 -0.15 11.80 -10.45
CA SER A 270 -0.80 10.65 -9.79
C SER A 270 -2.15 10.32 -10.42
N ASN A 271 -2.90 11.31 -10.91
CA ASN A 271 -4.22 11.12 -11.50
C ASN A 271 -4.20 10.45 -12.89
N ILE A 272 -3.03 10.33 -13.53
CA ILE A 272 -2.86 9.65 -14.83
C ILE A 272 -2.81 8.12 -14.66
N PHE A 273 -2.55 7.64 -13.45
CA PHE A 273 -2.37 6.22 -13.20
C PHE A 273 -3.67 5.51 -12.84
N PRO A 274 -4.08 4.44 -13.56
CA PRO A 274 -5.29 3.70 -13.26
C PRO A 274 -5.33 3.13 -11.84
N LEU A 275 -4.17 2.68 -11.31
CA LEU A 275 -4.06 2.12 -9.99
C LEU A 275 -4.51 3.08 -8.88
N ARG A 276 -4.29 4.40 -9.06
CA ARG A 276 -4.77 5.40 -8.11
C ARG A 276 -6.28 5.39 -7.97
N HIS A 277 -7.01 5.34 -9.08
CA HIS A 277 -8.47 5.33 -9.05
C HIS A 277 -9.01 4.03 -8.48
N TYR A 278 -8.34 2.90 -8.76
CA TYR A 278 -8.64 1.63 -8.11
C TYR A 278 -8.43 1.71 -6.58
N PHE A 279 -7.32 2.29 -6.13
CA PHE A 279 -7.05 2.50 -4.70
C PHE A 279 -8.12 3.36 -4.02
N LEU A 280 -8.55 4.44 -4.67
CA LEU A 280 -9.59 5.30 -4.10
C LEU A 280 -10.94 4.59 -4.04
N ILE A 281 -11.30 3.78 -5.05
CA ILE A 281 -12.49 2.92 -5.00
C ILE A 281 -12.37 1.92 -3.85
N TYR A 282 -11.20 1.30 -3.66
CA TYR A 282 -10.96 0.39 -2.55
C TYR A 282 -11.15 1.08 -1.19
N ALA A 283 -10.56 2.26 -1.00
CA ALA A 283 -10.70 3.03 0.24
C ALA A 283 -12.18 3.37 0.51
N ASP A 284 -12.91 3.77 -0.52
CA ASP A 284 -14.31 4.16 -0.41
C ASP A 284 -15.24 2.96 -0.16
N GLN A 285 -15.12 1.90 -0.98
CA GLN A 285 -16.10 0.82 -1.02
C GLN A 285 -15.78 -0.29 -0.02
N ALA A 286 -14.50 -0.65 0.12
CA ALA A 286 -14.11 -1.74 1.01
C ALA A 286 -13.85 -1.26 2.44
N LEU A 287 -13.12 -0.17 2.64
CA LEU A 287 -12.75 0.31 3.97
C LEU A 287 -13.80 1.21 4.61
N ASN A 288 -14.29 2.22 3.88
CA ASN A 288 -15.18 3.24 4.45
C ASN A 288 -16.67 2.92 4.29
N GLY A 289 -17.05 2.01 3.38
CA GLY A 289 -18.43 1.61 3.16
C GLY A 289 -19.34 2.75 2.70
N ILE A 290 -18.81 3.76 2.00
CA ILE A 290 -19.60 4.90 1.52
C ILE A 290 -20.43 4.52 0.29
N PRO A 291 -21.58 5.19 0.06
CA PRO A 291 -22.41 4.92 -1.11
C PRO A 291 -21.65 5.03 -2.43
N LEU A 292 -21.95 4.15 -3.39
CA LEU A 292 -21.29 4.07 -4.71
C LEU A 292 -21.31 5.40 -5.46
N TYR A 293 -22.30 6.25 -5.19
CA TYR A 293 -22.44 7.58 -5.77
C TYR A 293 -21.15 8.44 -5.61
N TYR A 294 -20.48 8.35 -4.47
CA TYR A 294 -19.27 9.15 -4.20
C TYR A 294 -18.06 8.62 -4.97
N SER A 295 -17.97 7.32 -5.22
CA SER A 295 -16.88 6.70 -5.97
C SER A 295 -17.07 6.73 -7.49
N ARG A 296 -18.23 7.16 -7.99
CA ARG A 296 -18.60 7.10 -9.42
C ARG A 296 -17.57 7.74 -10.35
N MET A 297 -16.92 8.83 -9.91
CA MET A 297 -15.92 9.52 -10.72
C MET A 297 -14.68 8.65 -10.92
N HIS A 298 -14.28 7.86 -9.93
CA HIS A 298 -13.14 6.96 -10.05
C HIS A 298 -13.43 5.81 -11.01
N TYR A 299 -14.64 5.28 -11.03
CA TYR A 299 -15.08 4.31 -12.03
C TYR A 299 -15.10 4.93 -13.44
N LEU A 300 -15.59 6.17 -13.56
CA LEU A 300 -15.56 6.89 -14.84
C LEU A 300 -14.14 7.09 -15.35
N TYR A 301 -13.19 7.49 -14.50
CA TYR A 301 -11.80 7.62 -14.90
C TYR A 301 -11.20 6.30 -15.35
N LEU A 302 -11.44 5.19 -14.65
CA LEU A 302 -11.00 3.87 -15.07
C LEU A 302 -11.61 3.48 -16.43
N PHE A 303 -12.88 3.76 -16.64
CA PHE A 303 -13.54 3.53 -17.93
C PHE A 303 -12.92 4.40 -19.05
N LEU A 304 -12.67 5.68 -18.80
CA LEU A 304 -12.01 6.56 -19.77
C LEU A 304 -10.59 6.06 -20.10
N PHE A 305 -9.87 5.56 -19.14
CA PHE A 305 -8.56 4.94 -19.37
C PHE A 305 -8.68 3.65 -20.20
N ALA A 306 -9.72 2.85 -20.00
CA ALA A 306 -9.94 1.63 -20.79
C ALA A 306 -10.14 1.93 -22.28
N ILE A 307 -10.70 3.09 -22.63
CA ILE A 307 -10.90 3.50 -24.02
C ILE A 307 -9.84 4.48 -24.54
N ALA A 308 -8.88 4.90 -23.70
CA ALA A 308 -7.89 5.92 -24.04
C ALA A 308 -6.96 5.53 -25.19
N SER A 309 -6.83 4.25 -25.51
CA SER A 309 -6.04 3.76 -26.67
C SER A 309 -6.72 3.97 -28.02
N LEU A 310 -8.06 4.14 -28.05
CA LEU A 310 -8.83 4.21 -29.33
C LEU A 310 -8.31 5.26 -30.32
N PRO A 311 -7.99 6.52 -29.92
CA PRO A 311 -7.47 7.53 -30.84
C PRO A 311 -6.14 7.14 -31.47
N LEU A 312 -5.33 6.34 -30.75
CA LEU A 312 -3.97 5.96 -31.19
C LEU A 312 -3.94 4.69 -32.03
N LEU A 313 -5.07 4.00 -32.22
CA LEU A 313 -5.12 2.76 -33.00
C LEU A 313 -4.74 2.97 -34.48
N LYS A 314 -5.02 4.13 -35.06
CA LYS A 314 -4.58 4.47 -36.41
C LYS A 314 -3.05 4.50 -36.52
N ARG A 315 -2.40 5.12 -35.52
CA ARG A 315 -0.94 5.18 -35.43
C ARG A 315 -0.33 3.79 -35.25
N LEU A 316 -0.93 2.97 -34.38
CA LEU A 316 -0.50 1.57 -34.20
C LEU A 316 -0.65 0.78 -35.47
N LYS A 317 -1.76 0.95 -36.21
CA LYS A 317 -1.95 0.28 -37.55
C LYS A 317 -0.81 0.60 -38.50
N THR A 318 -0.47 1.89 -38.64
CA THR A 318 0.64 2.33 -39.48
C THR A 318 1.97 1.72 -39.04
N ALA A 319 2.21 1.66 -37.73
CA ALA A 319 3.40 1.02 -37.17
C ALA A 319 3.45 -0.48 -37.50
N LEU A 320 2.34 -1.22 -37.31
CA LEU A 320 2.25 -2.65 -37.60
C LEU A 320 2.47 -2.96 -39.11
N GLN A 321 2.12 -2.04 -40.02
CA GLN A 321 2.29 -2.19 -41.46
C GLN A 321 3.70 -1.85 -41.93
N ASN A 322 4.33 -0.83 -41.36
CA ASN A 322 5.52 -0.20 -41.93
C ASN A 322 6.80 -0.41 -41.11
N GLN A 323 6.68 -0.81 -39.85
CA GLN A 323 7.85 -0.90 -38.98
C GLN A 323 8.70 -2.13 -39.33
N VAL A 324 9.98 -1.89 -39.62
CA VAL A 324 11.01 -2.91 -39.63
C VAL A 324 11.66 -2.97 -38.26
N TYR A 325 11.75 -4.14 -37.68
CA TYR A 325 12.40 -4.31 -36.38
C TYR A 325 13.90 -4.04 -36.52
N VAL A 326 14.37 -3.09 -35.72
CA VAL A 326 15.79 -2.86 -35.54
C VAL A 326 16.15 -3.44 -34.14
N PRO A 327 17.09 -4.40 -34.04
CA PRO A 327 17.44 -5.10 -32.82
C PRO A 327 18.05 -4.19 -31.74
#